data_4f2984530e882d7b72b606f36e9f5fc3
#
_entry.id   4f2984530e882d7b72b606f36e9f5fc3
#
_cell.length_a   1.000
_cell.length_b   1.000
_cell.length_c   1.000
_cell.angle_alpha   90.00
_cell.angle_beta   90.00
_cell.angle_gamma   90.00
#
_symmetry.space_group_name_H-M   'P 1'
#
loop_
_entity.id
_entity.type
_entity.pdbx_description
1 polymer ?
#
loop_
_entity_poly.entity_id
_entity_poly.type
_entity_poly.pdbx_seq_one_letter_code
_entity_poly.pdbx_strand_id
1 'polypeptide(L)'
;MSDMKAIKNRKILKVKTDGTPAETVDDAIAVESQLSVVLNGTSYVTLLCTPEKLEDLVVGYLLSEGIIDKPGQLSRIQITRTHRCEVDVTPEPDLQKRIEAVDSRNPAVFKGNRRMLSPSAESGSDLAPLMASSDVTFPLSALQRAIDTLNRDASIYRKTGGVHATCIASKDGETVCLAEDVGRYNTVDKEIGGCARRGSSFQDKFLATTGRIT
;
A
#
# COMPACT_ATOMS: atom_id res chain seq x y z
N MET A 1 -8.08 14.43 14.20
CA MET A 1 -7.06 13.57 13.61
C MET A 1 -6.70 12.51 14.63
N SER A 2 -6.71 11.24 14.27
CA SER A 2 -6.38 10.13 15.18
C SER A 2 -4.88 10.16 15.46
N ASP A 3 -4.49 10.29 16.75
CA ASP A 3 -3.09 10.29 17.21
C ASP A 3 -2.46 8.89 17.21
N MET A 4 -2.79 8.05 16.22
CA MET A 4 -2.11 6.76 16.11
C MET A 4 -0.74 6.93 15.50
N LYS A 5 0.25 6.58 16.28
CA LYS A 5 1.64 6.55 15.85
C LYS A 5 1.92 5.23 15.14
N ALA A 6 2.63 5.30 14.02
CA ALA A 6 3.11 4.11 13.30
C ALA A 6 4.13 3.27 14.09
N ILE A 7 4.69 3.86 15.14
CA ILE A 7 5.70 3.24 16.00
C ILE A 7 5.28 3.35 17.46
N LYS A 8 5.46 2.27 18.21
CA LYS A 8 5.35 2.24 19.69
C LYS A 8 6.63 1.72 20.29
N ASN A 9 7.09 2.34 21.38
CA ASN A 9 8.19 1.81 22.17
C ASN A 9 7.68 0.77 23.16
N ARG A 10 8.41 -0.33 23.30
CA ARG A 10 8.13 -1.42 24.23
C ARG A 10 9.41 -1.88 24.89
N LYS A 11 9.32 -2.24 26.17
CA LYS A 11 10.40 -2.95 26.86
C LYS A 11 10.38 -4.39 26.39
N ILE A 12 11.52 -4.84 25.89
CA ILE A 12 11.75 -6.22 25.46
C ILE A 12 12.94 -6.81 26.20
N LEU A 13 12.97 -8.13 26.32
CA LEU A 13 14.12 -8.85 26.82
C LEU A 13 14.99 -9.24 25.63
N LYS A 14 16.18 -8.64 25.55
CA LYS A 14 17.15 -8.95 24.52
C LYS A 14 18.10 -10.05 25.01
N VAL A 15 18.07 -11.18 24.31
CA VAL A 15 18.91 -12.34 24.60
C VAL A 15 19.94 -12.49 23.48
N LYS A 16 21.21 -12.63 23.84
CA LYS A 16 22.29 -12.93 22.89
C LYS A 16 22.68 -14.39 22.98
N THR A 17 23.08 -14.97 21.87
CA THR A 17 23.49 -16.38 21.79
C THR A 17 24.92 -16.62 22.21
N ASP A 18 25.67 -15.56 22.50
CA ASP A 18 27.09 -15.60 22.92
C ASP A 18 27.32 -15.79 24.43
N GLY A 19 26.24 -16.07 25.20
CA GLY A 19 26.29 -16.24 26.66
C GLY A 19 26.23 -14.92 27.44
N THR A 20 26.12 -13.78 26.79
CA THR A 20 25.89 -12.49 27.46
C THR A 20 24.57 -12.53 28.24
N PRO A 21 24.52 -12.02 29.48
CA PRO A 21 23.26 -11.94 30.22
C PRO A 21 22.18 -11.19 29.44
N ALA A 22 20.94 -11.68 29.58
CA ALA A 22 19.79 -11.00 28.98
C ALA A 22 19.60 -9.61 29.60
N GLU A 23 19.27 -8.64 28.76
CA GLU A 23 19.04 -7.25 29.17
C GLU A 23 17.65 -6.76 28.77
N THR A 24 17.03 -5.93 29.62
CA THR A 24 15.77 -5.26 29.25
C THR A 24 16.11 -3.94 28.55
N VAL A 25 15.66 -3.81 27.31
CA VAL A 25 15.87 -2.61 26.48
C VAL A 25 14.55 -2.04 25.99
N ASP A 26 14.51 -0.73 25.76
CA ASP A 26 13.41 -0.12 25.02
C ASP A 26 13.61 -0.34 23.52
N ASP A 27 12.60 -0.90 22.84
CA ASP A 27 12.65 -1.16 21.42
C ASP A 27 11.46 -0.54 20.69
N ALA A 28 11.69 -0.16 19.45
CA ALA A 28 10.70 0.45 18.59
C ALA A 28 9.96 -0.64 17.78
N ILE A 29 8.65 -0.72 17.93
CA ILE A 29 7.80 -1.74 17.29
C ILE A 29 6.87 -1.06 16.31
N ALA A 30 6.78 -1.59 15.08
CA ALA A 30 5.81 -1.15 14.09
C ALA A 30 4.38 -1.46 14.57
N VAL A 31 3.49 -0.53 14.34
CA VAL A 31 2.08 -0.67 14.69
C VAL A 31 1.29 -1.14 13.48
N GLU A 32 0.60 -2.26 13.64
CA GLU A 32 -0.46 -2.71 12.73
C GLU A 32 -1.82 -2.29 13.28
N SER A 33 -2.69 -1.85 12.42
CA SER A 33 -4.04 -1.40 12.71
C SER A 33 -5.02 -1.88 11.67
N GLN A 34 -6.26 -2.07 12.07
CA GLN A 34 -7.35 -2.35 11.16
C GLN A 34 -7.95 -1.05 10.63
N LEU A 35 -8.13 -0.96 9.32
CA LEU A 35 -8.84 0.11 8.64
C LEU A 35 -10.08 -0.47 7.94
N SER A 36 -11.26 -0.21 8.47
CA SER A 36 -12.52 -0.64 7.85
C SER A 36 -12.93 0.38 6.77
N VAL A 37 -13.04 -0.07 5.53
CA VAL A 37 -13.48 0.76 4.40
C VAL A 37 -14.96 0.53 4.16
N VAL A 38 -15.71 1.62 4.12
CA VAL A 38 -17.14 1.66 3.81
C VAL A 38 -17.31 2.38 2.49
N LEU A 39 -17.85 1.69 1.50
CA LEU A 39 -18.04 2.19 0.15
C LEU A 39 -19.53 2.44 -0.07
N ASN A 40 -19.90 3.69 -0.38
CA ASN A 40 -21.30 4.11 -0.57
C ASN A 40 -22.24 3.63 0.55
N GLY A 41 -21.80 3.79 1.81
CA GLY A 41 -22.56 3.38 3.00
C GLY A 41 -22.54 1.90 3.33
N THR A 42 -21.95 1.04 2.49
CA THR A 42 -21.86 -0.41 2.70
C THR A 42 -20.44 -0.82 3.13
N SER A 43 -20.33 -1.69 4.13
CA SER A 43 -19.03 -2.24 4.54
C SER A 43 -18.43 -3.02 3.38
N TYR A 44 -17.20 -2.65 2.98
CA TYR A 44 -16.58 -3.22 1.78
C TYR A 44 -15.38 -4.11 2.11
N VAL A 45 -14.37 -3.57 2.80
CA VAL A 45 -13.14 -4.31 3.13
C VAL A 45 -12.54 -3.84 4.44
N THR A 46 -11.81 -4.72 5.12
CA THR A 46 -10.94 -4.35 6.25
C THR A 46 -9.49 -4.59 5.85
N LEU A 47 -8.67 -3.55 5.92
CA LEU A 47 -7.25 -3.58 5.61
C LEU A 47 -6.45 -3.61 6.91
N LEU A 48 -5.45 -4.50 7.00
CA LEU A 48 -4.45 -4.48 8.07
C LEU A 48 -3.28 -3.65 7.56
N CYS A 49 -2.96 -2.55 8.23
CA CYS A 49 -2.00 -1.57 7.72
C CYS A 49 -1.29 -0.81 8.84
N THR A 50 -0.16 -0.21 8.52
CA THR A 50 0.45 0.83 9.35
C THR A 50 -0.41 2.10 9.26
N PRO A 51 -0.76 2.74 10.41
CA PRO A 51 -1.74 3.83 10.47
C PRO A 51 -1.18 5.19 10.00
N GLU A 52 -0.59 5.20 8.83
CA GLU A 52 -0.12 6.40 8.13
C GLU A 52 -0.61 6.40 6.68
N LYS A 53 -0.84 7.57 6.11
CA LYS A 53 -1.30 7.74 4.72
C LYS A 53 -2.54 6.90 4.39
N LEU A 54 -3.50 6.84 5.33
CA LEU A 54 -4.66 5.95 5.23
C LEU A 54 -5.57 6.30 4.05
N GLU A 55 -5.74 7.59 3.74
CA GLU A 55 -6.52 8.00 2.57
C GLU A 55 -5.82 7.58 1.26
N ASP A 56 -4.49 7.73 1.20
CA ASP A 56 -3.70 7.28 0.05
C ASP A 56 -3.83 5.75 -0.12
N LEU A 57 -3.78 5.00 1.01
CA LEU A 57 -4.00 3.55 0.99
C LEU A 57 -5.35 3.19 0.36
N VAL A 58 -6.42 3.85 0.80
CA VAL A 58 -7.78 3.52 0.31
C VAL A 58 -7.93 3.89 -1.16
N VAL A 59 -7.47 5.07 -1.57
CA VAL A 59 -7.53 5.49 -2.98
C VAL A 59 -6.72 4.54 -3.86
N GLY A 60 -5.50 4.20 -3.46
CA GLY A 60 -4.68 3.27 -4.21
C GLY A 60 -5.26 1.87 -4.26
N TYR A 61 -5.85 1.42 -3.16
CA TYR A 61 -6.58 0.15 -3.10
C TYR A 61 -7.72 0.12 -4.14
N LEU A 62 -8.56 1.14 -4.18
CA LEU A 62 -9.68 1.20 -5.11
C LEU A 62 -9.22 1.27 -6.57
N LEU A 63 -8.13 1.99 -6.86
CA LEU A 63 -7.50 2.04 -8.18
C LEU A 63 -6.93 0.69 -8.60
N SER A 64 -6.16 0.06 -7.73
CA SER A 64 -5.49 -1.21 -8.02
C SER A 64 -6.48 -2.38 -8.19
N GLU A 65 -7.65 -2.33 -7.52
CA GLU A 65 -8.72 -3.32 -7.70
C GLU A 65 -9.61 -3.00 -8.92
N GLY A 66 -9.42 -1.84 -9.55
CA GLY A 66 -10.26 -1.42 -10.66
C GLY A 66 -11.69 -1.02 -10.26
N ILE A 67 -11.90 -0.67 -8.99
CA ILE A 67 -13.19 -0.11 -8.51
C ILE A 67 -13.38 1.29 -9.07
N ILE A 68 -12.31 2.07 -9.11
CA ILE A 68 -12.25 3.38 -9.75
C ILE A 68 -11.09 3.43 -10.75
N ASP A 69 -11.22 4.27 -11.77
CA ASP A 69 -10.18 4.50 -12.78
C ASP A 69 -9.34 5.75 -12.46
N LYS A 70 -9.90 6.68 -11.71
CA LYS A 70 -9.26 7.95 -11.33
C LYS A 70 -9.81 8.49 -10.00
N PRO A 71 -9.00 9.23 -9.22
CA PRO A 71 -9.45 9.79 -7.95
C PRO A 71 -10.65 10.73 -8.05
N GLY A 72 -10.86 11.40 -9.19
CA GLY A 72 -11.99 12.29 -9.43
C GLY A 72 -13.37 11.62 -9.42
N GLN A 73 -13.42 10.27 -9.39
CA GLN A 73 -14.67 9.52 -9.17
C GLN A 73 -15.06 9.45 -7.69
N LEU A 74 -14.17 9.86 -6.77
CA LEU A 74 -14.49 9.94 -5.35
C LEU A 74 -15.11 11.29 -5.05
N SER A 75 -16.38 11.30 -4.62
CA SER A 75 -17.07 12.51 -4.16
C SER A 75 -16.77 12.82 -2.70
N ARG A 76 -16.38 11.80 -1.93
CA ARG A 76 -15.98 11.92 -0.51
C ARG A 76 -14.98 10.84 -0.14
N ILE A 77 -14.01 11.22 0.70
CA ILE A 77 -13.17 10.30 1.45
C ILE A 77 -12.92 10.89 2.83
N GLN A 78 -13.20 10.13 3.89
CA GLN A 78 -13.08 10.60 5.25
C GLN A 78 -12.64 9.48 6.19
N ILE A 79 -11.54 9.70 6.90
CA ILE A 79 -11.08 8.80 7.97
C ILE A 79 -11.70 9.26 9.30
N THR A 80 -12.39 8.36 9.97
CA THR A 80 -12.94 8.59 11.32
C THR A 80 -11.93 8.24 12.40
N ARG A 81 -12.20 8.67 13.64
CA ARG A 81 -11.36 8.35 14.81
C ARG A 81 -11.32 6.85 15.14
N THR A 82 -12.29 6.08 14.68
CA THR A 82 -12.40 4.63 14.92
C THR A 82 -11.74 3.80 13.82
N HIS A 83 -10.86 4.38 13.01
CA HIS A 83 -10.21 3.73 11.86
C HIS A 83 -11.19 3.16 10.84
N ARG A 84 -12.24 3.88 10.63
CA ARG A 84 -13.21 3.64 9.56
C ARG A 84 -12.99 4.70 8.50
N CYS A 85 -12.83 4.28 7.25
CA CYS A 85 -12.78 5.14 6.08
C CYS A 85 -14.12 5.10 5.37
N GLU A 86 -14.80 6.21 5.32
CA GLU A 86 -16.02 6.38 4.54
C GLU A 86 -15.66 6.97 3.19
N VAL A 87 -16.08 6.27 2.14
CA VAL A 87 -15.79 6.61 0.74
C VAL A 87 -17.08 6.61 -0.04
N ASP A 88 -17.36 7.72 -0.69
CA ASP A 88 -18.47 7.83 -1.63
C ASP A 88 -17.91 7.94 -3.05
N VAL A 89 -18.23 6.96 -3.86
CA VAL A 89 -17.89 6.91 -5.28
C VAL A 89 -19.10 7.41 -6.07
N THR A 90 -18.85 8.30 -7.02
CA THR A 90 -19.89 8.75 -7.94
C THR A 90 -20.47 7.55 -8.67
N PRO A 91 -21.80 7.35 -8.63
CA PRO A 91 -22.43 6.22 -9.27
C PRO A 91 -22.11 6.19 -10.77
N GLU A 92 -21.52 5.09 -11.20
CA GLU A 92 -21.37 4.76 -12.62
C GLU A 92 -22.11 3.46 -12.92
N PRO A 93 -22.63 3.27 -14.15
CA PRO A 93 -23.43 2.09 -14.51
C PRO A 93 -22.74 0.76 -14.19
N ASP A 94 -21.41 0.75 -14.23
CA ASP A 94 -20.61 -0.48 -14.06
C ASP A 94 -20.00 -0.64 -12.67
N LEU A 95 -20.16 0.32 -11.75
CA LEU A 95 -19.56 0.27 -10.41
C LEU A 95 -19.94 -1.00 -9.64
N GLN A 96 -21.23 -1.35 -9.65
CA GLN A 96 -21.70 -2.55 -8.97
C GLN A 96 -21.09 -3.82 -9.58
N LYS A 97 -20.99 -3.91 -10.90
CA LYS A 97 -20.34 -5.03 -11.58
C LYS A 97 -18.85 -5.13 -11.25
N ARG A 98 -18.16 -3.98 -11.14
CA ARG A 98 -16.74 -3.95 -10.73
C ARG A 98 -16.57 -4.47 -9.31
N ILE A 99 -17.44 -4.06 -8.37
CA ILE A 99 -17.44 -4.56 -6.99
C ILE A 99 -17.66 -6.07 -6.95
N GLU A 100 -18.67 -6.58 -7.65
CA GLU A 100 -18.96 -8.01 -7.73
C GLU A 100 -17.81 -8.81 -8.36
N ALA A 101 -17.16 -8.28 -9.39
CA ALA A 101 -16.02 -8.91 -10.04
C ALA A 101 -14.81 -9.01 -9.08
N VAL A 102 -14.59 -8.03 -8.21
CA VAL A 102 -13.56 -8.09 -7.16
C VAL A 102 -13.94 -9.11 -6.09
N ASP A 103 -15.19 -9.13 -5.66
CA ASP A 103 -15.68 -10.04 -4.63
C ASP A 103 -15.64 -11.49 -5.09
N SER A 104 -15.93 -11.77 -6.36
CA SER A 104 -15.82 -13.11 -6.93
C SER A 104 -14.37 -13.62 -6.99
N ARG A 105 -13.40 -12.73 -7.19
CA ARG A 105 -11.96 -13.05 -7.21
C ARG A 105 -11.37 -13.24 -5.81
N ASN A 106 -12.00 -12.65 -4.77
CA ASN A 106 -11.50 -12.65 -3.39
C ASN A 106 -12.61 -12.99 -2.39
N PRO A 107 -13.07 -14.25 -2.30
CA PRO A 107 -14.15 -14.65 -1.41
C PRO A 107 -13.79 -14.63 0.08
N ALA A 108 -12.57 -14.29 0.46
CA ALA A 108 -12.12 -14.34 1.86
C ALA A 108 -12.52 -13.08 2.65
N VAL A 109 -13.07 -13.30 3.84
CA VAL A 109 -13.54 -12.29 4.80
C VAL A 109 -12.44 -11.30 5.26
N PHE A 110 -11.15 -11.65 5.07
CA PHE A 110 -10.00 -10.79 5.35
C PHE A 110 -9.24 -10.50 4.06
N LYS A 111 -9.64 -9.44 3.36
CA LYS A 111 -8.92 -8.95 2.18
C LYS A 111 -7.60 -8.22 2.52
N GLY A 112 -7.13 -8.30 3.76
CA GLY A 112 -5.91 -7.64 4.23
C GLY A 112 -4.60 -8.27 3.74
N ASN A 113 -4.62 -9.54 3.33
CA ASN A 113 -3.48 -10.20 2.68
C ASN A 113 -3.79 -10.37 1.20
N ARG A 114 -3.80 -9.25 0.51
CA ARG A 114 -4.06 -9.15 -0.90
C ARG A 114 -3.17 -10.08 -1.71
N ARG A 115 -3.82 -10.80 -2.59
CA ARG A 115 -3.26 -11.63 -3.64
C ARG A 115 -2.52 -12.88 -3.16
N MET A 116 -3.27 -13.83 -2.66
CA MET A 116 -3.18 -15.10 -3.32
C MET A 116 -4.10 -15.01 -4.56
N LEU A 117 -3.62 -14.42 -5.61
CA LEU A 117 -4.09 -14.76 -6.94
C LEU A 117 -3.74 -16.23 -7.09
N SER A 118 -4.72 -17.10 -6.85
CA SER A 118 -4.63 -18.45 -7.39
C SER A 118 -4.43 -18.30 -8.89
N PRO A 119 -3.44 -18.98 -9.48
CA PRO A 119 -3.26 -19.01 -10.92
C PRO A 119 -4.36 -19.80 -11.64
N SER A 120 -5.48 -20.08 -11.00
CA SER A 120 -6.67 -20.67 -11.60
C SER A 120 -7.57 -19.68 -12.31
N ALA A 121 -7.04 -18.55 -12.74
CA ALA A 121 -7.65 -17.79 -13.81
C ALA A 121 -7.50 -18.55 -15.12
N GLU A 122 -8.22 -19.66 -15.24
CA GLU A 122 -8.61 -20.24 -16.53
C GLU A 122 -9.64 -19.39 -17.26
N SER A 123 -9.72 -18.12 -16.97
CA SER A 123 -10.31 -17.13 -17.85
C SER A 123 -9.20 -16.22 -18.32
N GLY A 124 -8.33 -16.80 -19.15
CA GLY A 124 -7.54 -16.02 -20.05
C GLY A 124 -8.47 -15.21 -20.90
N SER A 125 -8.53 -13.92 -20.65
CA SER A 125 -8.95 -13.03 -21.70
C SER A 125 -8.49 -11.61 -21.50
N ASP A 126 -8.48 -11.01 -20.33
CA ASP A 126 -8.47 -9.54 -20.39
C ASP A 126 -7.44 -8.81 -19.52
N LEU A 127 -6.52 -9.52 -18.87
CA LEU A 127 -5.38 -8.89 -18.18
C LEU A 127 -4.15 -8.67 -19.07
N ALA A 128 -4.09 -9.30 -20.23
CA ALA A 128 -3.00 -9.12 -21.20
C ALA A 128 -2.86 -7.66 -21.70
N PRO A 129 -3.94 -6.88 -21.84
CA PRO A 129 -3.82 -5.48 -22.23
C PRO A 129 -3.28 -4.57 -21.14
N LEU A 130 -3.28 -4.99 -19.87
CA LEU A 130 -2.75 -4.19 -18.76
C LEU A 130 -1.23 -4.35 -18.57
N MET A 131 -0.63 -5.31 -19.22
CA MET A 131 0.82 -5.35 -19.40
C MET A 131 1.17 -4.41 -20.55
N ALA A 132 1.19 -3.09 -20.26
CA ALA A 132 1.69 -2.13 -21.21
C ALA A 132 3.10 -2.55 -21.63
N SER A 133 3.27 -2.88 -22.90
CA SER A 133 4.60 -2.97 -23.51
C SER A 133 5.17 -1.56 -23.45
N SER A 134 6.03 -1.30 -22.49
CA SER A 134 6.68 -0.01 -22.35
C SER A 134 8.09 -0.16 -22.91
N ASP A 135 8.42 0.61 -23.93
CA ASP A 135 9.78 0.73 -24.45
C ASP A 135 10.67 1.65 -23.57
N VAL A 136 10.12 2.08 -22.43
CA VAL A 136 10.84 2.92 -21.47
C VAL A 136 11.95 2.13 -20.80
N THR A 137 13.16 2.60 -20.93
CA THR A 137 14.34 2.06 -20.23
C THR A 137 14.79 3.04 -19.16
N PHE A 138 15.31 2.49 -18.05
CA PHE A 138 15.82 3.25 -16.93
C PHE A 138 17.30 3.01 -16.76
N PRO A 139 18.13 4.06 -16.57
CA PRO A 139 19.55 3.88 -16.28
C PRO A 139 19.75 3.14 -14.96
N LEU A 140 20.75 2.27 -14.89
CA LEU A 140 21.09 1.56 -13.65
C LEU A 140 21.37 2.52 -12.49
N SER A 141 21.97 3.67 -12.77
CA SER A 141 22.21 4.73 -11.79
C SER A 141 20.92 5.32 -11.20
N ALA A 142 19.83 5.36 -11.98
CA ALA A 142 18.52 5.80 -11.46
C ALA A 142 17.93 4.75 -10.53
N LEU A 143 18.02 3.46 -10.87
CA LEU A 143 17.58 2.37 -10.01
C LEU A 143 18.37 2.38 -8.70
N GLN A 144 19.69 2.56 -8.77
CA GLN A 144 20.53 2.63 -7.57
C GLN A 144 20.13 3.80 -6.67
N ARG A 145 19.92 5.00 -7.22
CA ARG A 145 19.46 6.17 -6.45
C ARG A 145 18.13 5.93 -5.73
N ALA A 146 17.18 5.29 -6.40
CA ALA A 146 15.88 4.97 -5.79
C ALA A 146 16.04 4.00 -4.60
N ILE A 147 16.89 2.97 -4.76
CA ILE A 147 17.20 2.01 -3.69
C ILE A 147 17.91 2.70 -2.52
N ASP A 148 18.88 3.56 -2.80
CA ASP A 148 19.62 4.31 -1.76
C ASP A 148 18.67 5.24 -0.99
N THR A 149 17.71 5.85 -1.69
CA THR A 149 16.67 6.67 -1.06
C THR A 149 15.74 5.84 -0.18
N LEU A 150 15.28 4.67 -0.64
CA LEU A 150 14.50 3.75 0.18
C LEU A 150 15.25 3.40 1.47
N ASN A 151 16.51 3.01 1.37
CA ASN A 151 17.33 2.63 2.51
C ASN A 151 17.58 3.79 3.49
N ARG A 152 17.68 5.01 2.97
CA ARG A 152 17.93 6.22 3.77
C ARG A 152 16.67 6.76 4.44
N ASP A 153 15.57 6.82 3.69
CA ASP A 153 14.38 7.61 4.06
C ASP A 153 13.22 6.78 4.61
N ALA A 154 13.26 5.42 4.50
CA ALA A 154 12.29 4.53 5.13
C ALA A 154 12.46 4.53 6.66
N SER A 155 11.86 5.50 7.31
CA SER A 155 12.10 5.84 8.72
C SER A 155 11.53 4.82 9.70
N ILE A 156 10.37 4.24 9.40
CA ILE A 156 9.72 3.21 10.21
C ILE A 156 10.51 1.90 10.08
N TYR A 157 10.86 1.53 8.84
CA TYR A 157 11.68 0.35 8.56
C TYR A 157 13.02 0.39 9.30
N ARG A 158 13.72 1.50 9.19
CA ARG A 158 15.04 1.68 9.85
C ARG A 158 14.96 1.59 11.37
N LYS A 159 13.85 2.02 11.97
CA LYS A 159 13.66 2.00 13.43
C LYS A 159 13.17 0.66 13.94
N THR A 160 12.35 -0.05 13.16
CA THR A 160 11.61 -1.22 13.65
C THR A 160 11.97 -2.51 12.95
N GLY A 161 12.43 -2.45 11.69
CA GLY A 161 12.58 -3.63 10.83
C GLY A 161 11.26 -4.36 10.52
N GLY A 162 10.12 -3.80 10.96
CA GLY A 162 8.81 -4.46 10.97
C GLY A 162 7.85 -4.06 9.85
N VAL A 163 8.32 -3.28 8.86
CA VAL A 163 7.51 -2.82 7.73
C VAL A 163 8.23 -3.02 6.40
N HIS A 164 7.49 -2.93 5.31
CA HIS A 164 8.04 -2.75 3.97
C HIS A 164 8.05 -1.28 3.60
N ALA A 165 8.87 -0.93 2.61
CA ALA A 165 8.91 0.40 2.02
C ALA A 165 8.84 0.30 0.50
N THR A 166 8.16 1.25 -0.11
CA THR A 166 8.03 1.40 -1.56
C THR A 166 8.20 2.86 -1.92
N CYS A 167 8.87 3.14 -3.02
CA CYS A 167 8.87 4.47 -3.62
C CYS A 167 8.53 4.41 -5.11
N ILE A 168 7.95 5.50 -5.60
CA ILE A 168 7.85 5.79 -7.02
C ILE A 168 8.95 6.80 -7.34
N ALA A 169 9.76 6.49 -8.34
CA ALA A 169 10.87 7.32 -8.77
C ALA A 169 10.74 7.73 -10.24
N SER A 170 11.27 8.91 -10.56
CA SER A 170 11.36 9.42 -11.91
C SER A 170 12.39 8.66 -12.74
N LYS A 171 12.45 8.92 -14.05
CA LYS A 171 13.44 8.35 -14.98
C LYS A 171 14.88 8.59 -14.52
N ASP A 172 15.13 9.67 -13.79
CA ASP A 172 16.46 10.01 -13.26
C ASP A 172 16.71 9.41 -11.85
N GLY A 173 15.75 8.67 -11.32
CA GLY A 173 15.84 8.02 -10.01
C GLY A 173 15.52 8.94 -8.83
N GLU A 174 14.94 10.11 -9.08
CA GLU A 174 14.46 10.99 -8.03
C GLU A 174 13.15 10.47 -7.45
N THR A 175 13.08 10.34 -6.13
CA THR A 175 11.90 9.84 -5.46
C THR A 175 10.79 10.88 -5.50
N VAL A 176 9.68 10.53 -6.13
CA VAL A 176 8.45 11.33 -6.20
C VAL A 176 7.65 11.17 -4.92
N CYS A 177 7.58 9.96 -4.41
CA CYS A 177 6.88 9.60 -3.18
C CYS A 177 7.46 8.33 -2.57
N LEU A 178 7.28 8.17 -1.24
CA LEU A 178 7.72 7.00 -0.49
C LEU A 178 6.66 6.67 0.56
N ALA A 179 6.28 5.40 0.70
CA ALA A 179 5.40 4.91 1.74
C ALA A 179 5.95 3.67 2.42
N GLU A 180 5.55 3.51 3.69
CA GLU A 180 5.90 2.37 4.52
C GLU A 180 4.63 1.71 5.07
N ASP A 181 4.62 0.40 5.17
CA ASP A 181 3.51 -0.37 5.72
C ASP A 181 3.96 -1.78 6.14
N VAL A 182 3.28 -2.39 7.11
CA VAL A 182 3.46 -3.80 7.47
C VAL A 182 3.10 -4.73 6.32
N GLY A 183 2.19 -4.31 5.43
CA GLY A 183 1.78 -5.01 4.23
C GLY A 183 2.53 -4.53 2.98
N ARG A 184 3.29 -5.41 2.33
CA ARG A 184 4.04 -5.05 1.12
C ARG A 184 3.17 -4.51 -0.03
N TYR A 185 1.94 -4.99 -0.17
CA TYR A 185 1.00 -4.47 -1.18
C TYR A 185 0.40 -3.13 -0.76
N ASN A 186 0.18 -2.93 0.54
CA ASN A 186 -0.28 -1.64 1.04
C ASN A 186 0.71 -0.53 0.76
N THR A 187 2.03 -0.80 0.77
CA THR A 187 3.04 0.22 0.42
C THR A 187 2.85 0.69 -1.02
N VAL A 188 2.58 -0.24 -1.94
CA VAL A 188 2.31 0.08 -3.36
C VAL A 188 1.03 0.88 -3.50
N ASP A 189 -0.03 0.44 -2.83
CA ASP A 189 -1.31 1.16 -2.87
C ASP A 189 -1.19 2.57 -2.31
N LYS A 190 -0.51 2.75 -1.17
CA LYS A 190 -0.24 4.09 -0.62
C LYS A 190 0.46 5.00 -1.62
N GLU A 191 1.42 4.46 -2.38
CA GLU A 191 2.15 5.23 -3.37
C GLU A 191 1.31 5.55 -4.61
N ILE A 192 0.57 4.56 -5.13
CA ILE A 192 -0.35 4.77 -6.25
C ILE A 192 -1.42 5.80 -5.87
N GLY A 193 -2.07 5.63 -4.73
CA GLY A 193 -3.10 6.55 -4.27
C GLY A 193 -2.57 7.95 -3.98
N GLY A 194 -1.42 8.05 -3.31
CA GLY A 194 -0.80 9.33 -3.02
C GLY A 194 -0.37 10.08 -4.29
N CYS A 195 0.22 9.41 -5.28
CA CYS A 195 0.57 10.02 -6.56
C CYS A 195 -0.68 10.41 -7.34
N ALA A 196 -1.69 9.54 -7.43
CA ALA A 196 -2.93 9.82 -8.14
C ALA A 196 -3.69 11.01 -7.55
N ARG A 197 -3.79 11.10 -6.22
CA ARG A 197 -4.44 12.24 -5.52
C ARG A 197 -3.74 13.57 -5.76
N ARG A 198 -2.42 13.56 -5.94
CA ARG A 198 -1.65 14.76 -6.31
C ARG A 198 -1.67 15.07 -7.80
N GLY A 199 -2.37 14.28 -8.61
CA GLY A 199 -2.40 14.45 -10.08
C GLY A 199 -1.06 14.13 -10.75
N SER A 200 -0.18 13.37 -10.09
CA SER A 200 1.11 12.98 -10.67
C SER A 200 0.90 11.93 -11.76
N SER A 201 1.51 12.14 -12.92
CA SER A 201 1.57 11.13 -13.98
C SER A 201 2.43 9.96 -13.53
N PHE A 202 2.07 8.74 -13.93
CA PHE A 202 2.89 7.54 -13.78
C PHE A 202 3.81 7.29 -14.97
N GLN A 203 3.67 8.09 -16.03
CA GLN A 203 4.51 7.99 -17.21
C GLN A 203 5.98 8.27 -16.85
N ASP A 204 6.89 7.51 -17.45
CA ASP A 204 8.34 7.62 -17.24
C ASP A 204 8.77 7.49 -15.76
N LYS A 205 8.06 6.68 -15.01
CA LYS A 205 8.37 6.36 -13.61
C LYS A 205 8.48 4.87 -13.40
N PHE A 206 9.23 4.49 -12.39
CA PHE A 206 9.31 3.11 -11.93
C PHE A 206 9.05 3.03 -10.43
N LEU A 207 8.73 1.82 -9.98
CA LEU A 207 8.49 1.51 -8.58
C LEU A 207 9.66 0.68 -8.06
N ALA A 208 10.21 1.09 -6.91
CA ALA A 208 11.18 0.31 -6.16
C ALA A 208 10.58 -0.05 -4.79
N THR A 209 10.77 -1.29 -4.36
CA THR A 209 10.20 -1.80 -3.11
C THR A 209 11.13 -2.77 -2.40
N THR A 210 11.06 -2.82 -1.07
CA THR A 210 11.76 -3.83 -0.24
C THR A 210 11.01 -5.16 -0.20
N GLY A 211 9.74 -5.19 -0.62
CA GLY A 211 8.89 -6.37 -0.64
C GLY A 211 8.90 -7.08 -2.00
N ARG A 212 8.68 -8.40 -1.99
CA ARG A 212 8.42 -9.13 -3.23
C ARG A 212 7.00 -8.85 -3.70
N ILE A 213 6.86 -8.47 -4.98
CA ILE A 213 5.57 -8.26 -5.65
C ILE A 213 5.43 -9.38 -6.70
N THR A 214 4.34 -10.11 -6.62
CA THR A 214 4.02 -11.24 -7.53
C THR A 214 2.67 -10.99 -8.16
#